data_481bc90a5481742f3345156e46ac5a8c
#
_entry.id   481bc90a5481742f3345156e46ac5a8c
#
_cell.length_a   1.000
_cell.length_b   1.000
_cell.length_c   1.000
_cell.angle_alpha   90.00
_cell.angle_beta   90.00
_cell.angle_gamma   90.00
#
_symmetry.space_group_name_H-M   'P 1'
#
loop_
_entity.id
_entity.type
_entity.pdbx_description
1 polymer ?
#
loop_
_entity_poly.entity_id
_entity_poly.type
_entity_poly.pdbx_seq_one_letter_code
_entity_poly.pdbx_strand_id
1 'polypeptide(L)'
;MARPRAQTRIPGIEEMTSRRDLFKYAAIATAAATLPSIGSASAPARIEKAARPLRILILGGTGFTGPFQVAYALARGHKVTLFNRGRRPSPEWPGEVEQLHGDRNTGDLKALEGREWDVCIDNPTSLPFWVRDAGKVLAGKVGHYLFISTISVYADGSQHGIDENSPVAPYKGSDAMAETQDTLRADIGNLYGPLKALSEAEARKQFGERTTIVRPGYIVGPRDDTDRFTYWPKRIAEGGEILVPGDGQDPVQIIDGRDLGEWMIRLAENGTTGTFNAVGPDYTLTTDAMVHGCHAVTGGPATFTHVPFEFLANQEGADFPIWVPRAGTPFSGYGTVSNAKAIAAGLTFRPLATTVAELLEWYRGLPAERQAEVRAGISREKEAEILAAWAANRG
;
A
#
# COMPACT_ATOMS: atom_id res chain seq x y z
N MET A 1 46.11 -57.26 -14.01
CA MET A 1 46.77 -56.80 -12.77
C MET A 1 46.24 -55.40 -12.49
N ALA A 2 45.23 -55.24 -11.65
CA ALA A 2 44.69 -54.02 -11.22
C ALA A 2 45.06 -53.72 -9.77
N ARG A 3 45.65 -52.55 -9.50
CA ARG A 3 46.02 -52.13 -8.12
C ARG A 3 44.80 -51.62 -7.41
N PRO A 4 44.62 -51.91 -6.08
CA PRO A 4 43.48 -51.39 -5.31
C PRO A 4 43.69 -49.92 -4.93
N ARG A 5 42.60 -49.18 -4.94
CA ARG A 5 42.52 -47.78 -4.43
C ARG A 5 42.61 -47.78 -2.90
N ALA A 6 43.47 -46.94 -2.37
CA ALA A 6 43.59 -46.66 -0.95
C ALA A 6 42.33 -45.92 -0.43
N GLN A 7 41.71 -46.46 0.60
CA GLN A 7 40.72 -45.83 1.42
C GLN A 7 41.41 -44.88 2.40
N THR A 8 41.16 -43.60 2.29
CA THR A 8 41.59 -42.60 3.27
C THR A 8 40.72 -42.73 4.52
N ARG A 9 41.30 -43.29 5.58
CA ARG A 9 40.69 -43.29 6.92
C ARG A 9 40.77 -41.86 7.50
N ILE A 10 39.63 -41.37 7.98
CA ILE A 10 39.54 -40.17 8.80
C ILE A 10 39.87 -40.62 10.24
N PRO A 11 40.89 -40.06 10.90
CA PRO A 11 41.17 -40.36 12.30
C PRO A 11 40.31 -39.50 13.20
N GLY A 12 39.62 -40.12 14.19
CA GLY A 12 39.10 -39.31 15.30
C GLY A 12 37.77 -39.65 15.93
N ILE A 13 37.30 -40.92 15.85
CA ILE A 13 36.10 -41.34 16.62
C ILE A 13 36.33 -42.69 17.33
N GLU A 14 37.39 -42.81 18.09
CA GLU A 14 37.54 -43.86 19.12
C GLU A 14 38.53 -43.31 20.16
N GLU A 15 37.99 -42.88 21.28
CA GLU A 15 38.51 -42.68 22.62
C GLU A 15 37.94 -41.39 23.25
N MET A 16 36.68 -41.44 23.63
CA MET A 16 36.11 -40.49 24.59
C MET A 16 35.58 -41.25 25.80
N THR A 17 36.46 -41.59 26.72
CA THR A 17 36.08 -42.22 28.01
C THR A 17 36.80 -41.56 29.18
N SER A 18 36.75 -40.25 29.33
CA SER A 18 37.18 -39.62 30.55
C SER A 18 36.29 -38.42 30.92
N ARG A 19 35.81 -38.38 32.17
CA ARG A 19 35.09 -37.25 32.75
C ARG A 19 35.84 -35.89 32.62
N ARG A 20 37.16 -35.92 32.45
CA ARG A 20 37.99 -34.74 32.27
C ARG A 20 37.83 -34.12 30.89
N ASP A 21 37.51 -34.89 29.87
CA ASP A 21 37.29 -34.36 28.50
C ASP A 21 35.92 -33.73 28.35
N LEU A 22 34.93 -34.19 29.12
CA LEU A 22 33.61 -33.58 29.18
C LEU A 22 33.66 -32.10 29.71
N PHE A 23 34.55 -31.86 30.68
CA PHE A 23 34.74 -30.50 31.21
C PHE A 23 35.46 -29.53 30.26
N LYS A 24 36.31 -30.05 29.37
CA LYS A 24 36.96 -29.20 28.36
C LYS A 24 35.99 -28.73 27.28
N TYR A 25 35.04 -29.56 26.90
CA TYR A 25 33.97 -29.18 25.93
C TYR A 25 32.85 -28.38 26.57
N ALA A 26 32.58 -28.55 27.87
CA ALA A 26 31.65 -27.66 28.59
C ALA A 26 32.16 -26.21 28.70
N ALA A 27 33.51 -26.02 28.80
CA ALA A 27 34.10 -24.67 28.82
C ALA A 27 34.07 -23.99 27.47
N ILE A 28 34.03 -24.72 26.34
CA ILE A 28 33.90 -24.15 25.00
C ILE A 28 32.42 -23.82 24.71
N ALA A 29 31.47 -24.58 25.23
CA ALA A 29 30.03 -24.29 25.09
C ALA A 29 29.58 -23.05 25.86
N THR A 30 30.28 -22.68 26.96
CA THR A 30 29.96 -21.44 27.72
C THR A 30 30.50 -20.16 27.07
N ALA A 31 31.48 -20.24 26.18
CA ALA A 31 32.00 -19.11 25.42
C ALA A 31 31.15 -18.77 24.16
N ALA A 32 30.30 -19.72 23.72
CA ALA A 32 29.40 -19.51 22.57
C ALA A 32 28.02 -18.94 22.96
N ALA A 33 27.75 -18.75 24.26
CA ALA A 33 26.45 -18.26 24.77
C ALA A 33 26.39 -16.75 24.99
N THR A 34 27.36 -15.96 24.50
CA THR A 34 27.19 -14.53 24.27
C THR A 34 26.87 -14.25 22.80
N LEU A 35 25.81 -14.89 22.28
CA LEU A 35 25.10 -14.28 21.17
C LEU A 35 24.57 -12.95 21.68
N PRO A 36 24.83 -11.83 21.01
CA PRO A 36 24.17 -10.59 21.35
C PRO A 36 22.68 -10.89 21.33
N SER A 37 21.98 -10.58 22.42
CA SER A 37 20.52 -10.63 22.47
C SER A 37 20.01 -9.98 21.21
N ILE A 38 19.35 -10.75 20.34
CA ILE A 38 18.65 -10.24 19.18
C ILE A 38 17.71 -9.17 19.72
N GLY A 39 17.99 -7.94 19.34
CA GLY A 39 17.53 -6.68 19.79
C GLY A 39 16.25 -6.69 20.61
N SER A 40 16.31 -6.09 21.78
CA SER A 40 15.17 -5.38 22.34
C SER A 40 14.50 -4.66 21.17
N ALA A 41 13.23 -4.98 20.92
CA ALA A 41 12.44 -4.22 19.95
C ALA A 41 12.70 -2.75 20.26
N SER A 42 13.37 -2.06 19.33
CA SER A 42 13.66 -0.64 19.47
C SER A 42 12.33 0.04 19.79
N ALA A 43 12.27 0.74 20.90
CA ALA A 43 11.08 1.54 21.20
C ALA A 43 10.75 2.39 19.97
N PRO A 44 9.47 2.50 19.58
CA PRO A 44 9.10 3.24 18.39
C PRO A 44 9.76 4.61 18.43
N ALA A 45 10.49 4.95 17.37
CA ALA A 45 11.22 6.20 17.30
C ALA A 45 10.24 7.35 17.60
N ARG A 46 10.58 8.19 18.59
CA ARG A 46 9.74 9.32 18.97
C ARG A 46 9.60 10.25 17.78
N ILE A 47 8.36 10.45 17.32
CA ILE A 47 8.06 11.39 16.24
C ILE A 47 8.44 12.79 16.74
N GLU A 48 9.42 13.42 16.08
CA GLU A 48 9.85 14.78 16.40
C GLU A 48 8.77 15.79 16.01
N LYS A 49 8.65 16.88 16.74
CA LYS A 49 7.75 17.98 16.38
C LYS A 49 8.28 18.71 15.14
N ALA A 50 7.37 19.19 14.31
CA ALA A 50 7.71 20.04 13.19
C ALA A 50 8.34 21.37 13.68
N ALA A 51 9.26 21.92 12.89
CA ALA A 51 9.88 23.21 13.21
C ALA A 51 8.85 24.35 13.32
N ARG A 52 7.77 24.27 12.52
CA ARG A 52 6.65 25.21 12.55
C ARG A 52 5.32 24.44 12.52
N PRO A 53 4.43 24.65 13.50
CA PRO A 53 3.07 24.13 13.44
C PRO A 53 2.30 24.72 12.25
N LEU A 54 1.58 23.86 11.52
CA LEU A 54 0.71 24.22 10.41
C LEU A 54 -0.76 24.06 10.81
N ARG A 55 -1.64 24.88 10.21
CA ARG A 55 -3.09 24.66 10.19
C ARG A 55 -3.41 23.84 8.95
N ILE A 56 -3.80 22.57 9.13
CA ILE A 56 -4.04 21.63 8.05
C ILE A 56 -5.53 21.34 7.95
N LEU A 57 -6.11 21.66 6.79
CA LEU A 57 -7.44 21.20 6.41
C LEU A 57 -7.31 19.86 5.69
N ILE A 58 -8.11 18.87 6.07
CA ILE A 58 -8.23 17.60 5.36
C ILE A 58 -9.68 17.46 4.87
N LEU A 59 -9.88 17.51 3.56
CA LEU A 59 -11.16 17.20 2.95
C LEU A 59 -11.33 15.67 2.94
N GLY A 60 -12.30 15.15 3.72
CA GLY A 60 -12.42 13.74 4.06
C GLY A 60 -11.80 13.42 5.42
N GLY A 61 -10.77 12.58 5.47
CA GLY A 61 -9.98 12.30 6.69
C GLY A 61 -10.51 11.19 7.60
N THR A 62 -11.71 10.67 7.38
CA THR A 62 -12.28 9.54 8.17
C THR A 62 -12.26 8.19 7.43
N GLY A 63 -11.77 8.19 6.19
CA GLY A 63 -11.61 6.99 5.37
C GLY A 63 -10.32 6.22 5.67
N PHE A 64 -9.83 5.44 4.70
CA PHE A 64 -8.67 4.56 4.86
C PHE A 64 -7.39 5.31 5.27
N THR A 65 -6.93 6.25 4.44
CA THR A 65 -5.64 6.94 4.63
C THR A 65 -5.69 8.14 5.58
N GLY A 66 -6.86 8.75 5.71
CA GLY A 66 -7.04 9.97 6.50
C GLY A 66 -6.59 9.85 7.96
N PRO A 67 -6.95 8.79 8.69
CA PRO A 67 -6.53 8.63 10.08
C PRO A 67 -5.00 8.61 10.27
N PHE A 68 -4.24 8.08 9.31
CA PHE A 68 -2.77 8.09 9.38
C PHE A 68 -2.22 9.52 9.20
N GLN A 69 -2.80 10.29 8.28
CA GLN A 69 -2.46 11.70 8.09
C GLN A 69 -2.76 12.51 9.35
N VAL A 70 -3.94 12.32 9.93
CA VAL A 70 -4.36 13.02 11.18
C VAL A 70 -3.44 12.67 12.34
N ALA A 71 -3.22 11.37 12.60
CA ALA A 71 -2.38 10.93 13.70
C ALA A 71 -0.95 11.47 13.60
N TYR A 72 -0.35 11.38 12.40
CA TYR A 72 1.00 11.89 12.19
C TYR A 72 1.06 13.42 12.29
N ALA A 73 0.11 14.14 11.70
CA ALA A 73 0.03 15.60 11.82
C ALA A 73 -0.05 16.07 13.27
N LEU A 74 -0.89 15.44 14.10
CA LEU A 74 -0.99 15.73 15.52
C LEU A 74 0.30 15.40 16.28
N ALA A 75 0.91 14.24 15.99
CA ALA A 75 2.18 13.84 16.57
C ALA A 75 3.29 14.85 16.22
N ARG A 76 3.28 15.42 15.02
CA ARG A 76 4.19 16.49 14.55
C ARG A 76 3.87 17.86 15.16
N GLY A 77 2.70 18.03 15.81
CA GLY A 77 2.29 19.27 16.49
C GLY A 77 1.47 20.23 15.63
N HIS A 78 0.93 19.76 14.51
CA HIS A 78 0.04 20.55 13.66
C HIS A 78 -1.37 20.65 14.26
N LYS A 79 -2.13 21.66 13.81
CA LYS A 79 -3.57 21.80 14.07
C LYS A 79 -4.33 21.21 12.88
N VAL A 80 -5.26 20.30 13.16
CA VAL A 80 -5.99 19.58 12.13
C VAL A 80 -7.46 19.95 12.16
N THR A 81 -8.00 20.34 11.00
CA THR A 81 -9.42 20.51 10.73
C THR A 81 -9.85 19.49 9.69
N LEU A 82 -10.89 18.70 9.98
CA LEU A 82 -11.51 17.80 9.01
C LEU A 82 -12.77 18.43 8.44
N PHE A 83 -12.99 18.24 7.14
CA PHE A 83 -14.25 18.56 6.49
C PHE A 83 -14.83 17.30 5.86
N ASN A 84 -15.98 16.86 6.34
CA ASN A 84 -16.64 15.63 5.88
C ASN A 84 -18.17 15.71 6.06
N ARG A 85 -18.88 14.66 5.62
CA ARG A 85 -20.36 14.60 5.68
C ARG A 85 -20.91 14.22 7.06
N GLY A 86 -20.08 13.90 8.04
CA GLY A 86 -20.53 13.42 9.36
C GLY A 86 -21.24 12.07 9.37
N ARG A 87 -21.25 11.32 8.25
CA ARG A 87 -22.01 10.06 8.11
C ARG A 87 -21.28 8.83 8.67
N ARG A 88 -19.97 8.91 8.83
CA ARG A 88 -19.14 7.86 9.45
C ARG A 88 -18.77 8.29 10.86
N PRO A 89 -18.76 7.36 11.83
CA PRO A 89 -18.19 7.66 13.13
C PRO A 89 -16.77 8.19 12.97
N SER A 90 -16.46 9.26 13.70
CA SER A 90 -15.09 9.75 13.74
C SER A 90 -14.24 8.77 14.54
N PRO A 91 -13.03 8.38 14.05
CA PRO A 91 -12.09 7.65 14.90
C PRO A 91 -11.77 8.43 16.18
N GLU A 92 -11.33 7.73 17.22
CA GLU A 92 -10.68 8.37 18.33
C GLU A 92 -9.34 8.96 17.86
N TRP A 93 -9.14 10.24 18.13
CA TRP A 93 -7.94 10.95 17.73
C TRP A 93 -6.95 11.06 18.91
N PRO A 94 -5.64 10.97 18.67
CA PRO A 94 -4.63 11.13 19.73
C PRO A 94 -4.46 12.59 20.20
N GLY A 95 -5.40 13.48 19.83
CA GLY A 95 -5.41 14.89 20.18
C GLY A 95 -6.63 15.61 19.63
N GLU A 96 -6.65 16.93 19.78
CA GLU A 96 -7.77 17.76 19.34
C GLU A 96 -7.83 17.86 17.81
N VAL A 97 -9.01 17.58 17.24
CA VAL A 97 -9.31 17.68 15.80
C VAL A 97 -10.63 18.42 15.64
N GLU A 98 -10.57 19.55 14.96
CA GLU A 98 -11.79 20.30 14.59
C GLU A 98 -12.56 19.53 13.52
N GLN A 99 -13.88 19.44 13.68
CA GLN A 99 -14.79 18.79 12.73
C GLN A 99 -15.70 19.81 12.07
N LEU A 100 -15.61 19.95 10.76
CA LEU A 100 -16.53 20.75 9.94
C LEU A 100 -17.36 19.81 9.08
N HIS A 101 -18.64 20.14 8.91
CA HIS A 101 -19.59 19.32 8.15
C HIS A 101 -20.10 20.01 6.92
N GLY A 102 -20.28 19.26 5.83
CA GLY A 102 -20.85 19.65 4.57
C GLY A 102 -20.77 18.54 3.54
N ASP A 103 -21.36 18.71 2.37
CA ASP A 103 -21.38 17.67 1.33
C ASP A 103 -20.97 18.25 -0.03
N ARG A 104 -19.85 17.79 -0.56
CA ARG A 104 -19.32 18.21 -1.86
C ARG A 104 -20.24 17.80 -3.03
N ASN A 105 -21.08 16.76 -2.87
CA ASN A 105 -22.04 16.37 -3.91
C ASN A 105 -23.14 17.42 -4.10
N THR A 106 -23.52 18.11 -3.05
CA THR A 106 -24.56 19.14 -3.08
C THR A 106 -24.01 20.56 -3.14
N GLY A 107 -22.68 20.71 -3.13
CA GLY A 107 -22.02 22.02 -3.07
C GLY A 107 -22.10 22.69 -1.71
N ASP A 108 -22.50 21.98 -0.65
CA ASP A 108 -22.51 22.54 0.71
C ASP A 108 -21.09 22.61 1.27
N LEU A 109 -20.45 23.75 1.06
CA LEU A 109 -19.10 24.09 1.51
C LEU A 109 -19.08 25.28 2.49
N LYS A 110 -20.25 25.69 2.99
CA LYS A 110 -20.40 26.89 3.85
C LYS A 110 -19.49 26.88 5.08
N ALA A 111 -19.27 25.71 5.68
CA ALA A 111 -18.40 25.59 6.84
C ALA A 111 -16.93 25.95 6.57
N LEU A 112 -16.51 26.01 5.30
CA LEU A 112 -15.16 26.41 4.87
C LEU A 112 -15.04 27.91 4.59
N GLU A 113 -16.15 28.62 4.41
CA GLU A 113 -16.15 30.03 4.02
C GLU A 113 -15.54 30.92 5.11
N GLY A 114 -14.80 31.96 4.67
CA GLY A 114 -14.17 32.93 5.57
C GLY A 114 -12.99 32.40 6.38
N ARG A 115 -12.56 31.15 6.18
CA ARG A 115 -11.49 30.49 6.92
C ARG A 115 -10.22 30.35 6.09
N GLU A 116 -9.10 30.18 6.76
CA GLU A 116 -7.78 30.06 6.14
C GLU A 116 -6.98 28.94 6.76
N TRP A 117 -6.23 28.22 5.92
CA TRP A 117 -5.32 27.15 6.34
C TRP A 117 -3.97 27.31 5.63
N ASP A 118 -2.91 26.81 6.26
CA ASP A 118 -1.60 26.77 5.63
C ASP A 118 -1.56 25.71 4.53
N VAL A 119 -2.27 24.58 4.74
CA VAL A 119 -2.30 23.42 3.83
C VAL A 119 -3.72 22.87 3.75
N CYS A 120 -4.13 22.44 2.55
CA CYS A 120 -5.28 21.59 2.34
C CYS A 120 -4.86 20.26 1.72
N ILE A 121 -5.25 19.14 2.33
CA ILE A 121 -5.10 17.78 1.78
C ILE A 121 -6.46 17.32 1.28
N ASP A 122 -6.58 17.05 -0.01
CA ASP A 122 -7.83 16.61 -0.63
C ASP A 122 -7.84 15.10 -0.84
N ASN A 123 -8.48 14.41 0.08
CA ASN A 123 -8.71 12.97 0.05
C ASN A 123 -10.06 12.63 -0.56
N PRO A 124 -10.28 11.45 -0.89
CA PRO A 124 -10.52 10.68 -2.11
C PRO A 124 -11.45 11.46 -3.05
N THR A 125 -10.87 12.26 -3.90
CA THR A 125 -11.59 13.05 -4.90
C THR A 125 -11.50 12.36 -6.25
N SER A 126 -12.63 11.91 -6.78
CA SER A 126 -12.70 11.25 -8.09
C SER A 126 -13.55 12.02 -9.09
N LEU A 127 -14.11 13.18 -8.70
CA LEU A 127 -14.99 13.99 -9.52
C LEU A 127 -14.41 15.41 -9.64
N PRO A 128 -14.15 15.90 -10.85
CA PRO A 128 -13.47 17.18 -11.04
C PRO A 128 -14.26 18.37 -10.51
N PHE A 129 -15.61 18.30 -10.49
CA PHE A 129 -16.42 19.37 -9.95
C PHE A 129 -16.22 19.56 -8.43
N TRP A 130 -15.84 18.52 -7.69
CA TRP A 130 -15.49 18.65 -6.27
C TRP A 130 -14.26 19.52 -6.06
N VAL A 131 -13.25 19.39 -6.95
CA VAL A 131 -12.04 20.23 -6.89
C VAL A 131 -12.36 21.65 -7.32
N ARG A 132 -13.14 21.82 -8.40
CA ARG A 132 -13.61 23.13 -8.87
C ARG A 132 -14.35 23.90 -7.76
N ASP A 133 -15.31 23.25 -7.10
CA ASP A 133 -16.13 23.92 -6.11
C ASP A 133 -15.39 24.17 -4.80
N ALA A 134 -14.50 23.24 -4.37
CA ALA A 134 -13.58 23.51 -3.28
C ALA A 134 -12.64 24.69 -3.61
N GLY A 135 -12.15 24.75 -4.87
CA GLY A 135 -11.31 25.84 -5.33
C GLY A 135 -11.98 27.23 -5.25
N LYS A 136 -13.28 27.33 -5.56
CA LYS A 136 -14.04 28.59 -5.43
C LYS A 136 -14.03 29.15 -3.99
N VAL A 137 -13.98 28.26 -2.99
CA VAL A 137 -13.99 28.66 -1.57
C VAL A 137 -12.58 28.82 -1.02
N LEU A 138 -11.64 27.96 -1.43
CA LEU A 138 -10.31 27.82 -0.84
C LEU A 138 -9.19 28.53 -1.61
N ALA A 139 -9.40 28.91 -2.88
CA ALA A 139 -8.40 29.65 -3.65
C ALA A 139 -8.06 30.99 -2.97
N GLY A 140 -6.77 31.22 -2.72
CA GLY A 140 -6.29 32.39 -1.97
C GLY A 140 -6.42 32.26 -0.44
N LYS A 141 -7.07 31.19 0.07
CA LYS A 141 -7.26 30.91 1.51
C LYS A 141 -6.40 29.75 2.00
N VAL A 142 -5.76 29.04 1.07
CA VAL A 142 -4.87 27.90 1.34
C VAL A 142 -3.51 28.18 0.73
N GLY A 143 -2.46 28.02 1.55
CA GLY A 143 -1.08 28.24 1.13
C GLY A 143 -0.54 27.11 0.23
N HIS A 144 -0.93 25.86 0.47
CA HIS A 144 -0.50 24.68 -0.27
C HIS A 144 -1.67 23.70 -0.41
N TYR A 145 -1.89 23.16 -1.63
CA TYR A 145 -2.95 22.20 -1.90
C TYR A 145 -2.37 20.86 -2.36
N LEU A 146 -2.58 19.81 -1.58
CA LEU A 146 -2.18 18.44 -1.87
C LEU A 146 -3.38 17.63 -2.34
N PHE A 147 -3.34 17.17 -3.58
CA PHE A 147 -4.39 16.35 -4.19
C PHE A 147 -3.97 14.89 -4.27
N ILE A 148 -4.78 13.99 -3.71
CA ILE A 148 -4.57 12.56 -3.84
C ILE A 148 -5.20 12.06 -5.13
N SER A 149 -4.35 11.69 -6.09
CA SER A 149 -4.69 11.12 -7.38
C SER A 149 -4.54 9.58 -7.36
N THR A 150 -4.04 9.00 -8.44
CA THR A 150 -3.81 7.56 -8.64
C THR A 150 -2.88 7.34 -9.83
N ILE A 151 -2.15 6.23 -9.87
CA ILE A 151 -1.44 5.79 -11.10
C ILE A 151 -2.41 5.41 -12.22
N SER A 152 -3.67 5.14 -11.94
CA SER A 152 -4.70 4.85 -12.97
C SER A 152 -4.99 6.03 -13.91
N VAL A 153 -4.41 7.21 -13.66
CA VAL A 153 -4.51 8.35 -14.60
C VAL A 153 -3.74 8.14 -15.89
N TYR A 154 -2.77 7.23 -15.93
CA TYR A 154 -1.94 7.04 -17.10
C TYR A 154 -2.71 6.43 -18.28
N ALA A 155 -2.44 6.93 -19.49
CA ALA A 155 -3.17 6.55 -20.69
C ALA A 155 -2.87 5.12 -21.16
N ASP A 156 -1.64 4.65 -20.94
CA ASP A 156 -1.17 3.32 -21.31
C ASP A 156 -0.57 2.63 -20.10
N GLY A 157 -1.34 1.75 -19.48
CA GLY A 157 -0.92 0.94 -18.35
C GLY A 157 -0.03 -0.25 -18.73
N SER A 158 0.14 -0.55 -20.02
CA SER A 158 1.02 -1.63 -20.49
C SER A 158 2.49 -1.21 -20.57
N GLN A 159 2.76 0.08 -20.61
CA GLN A 159 4.10 0.63 -20.69
C GLN A 159 4.88 0.41 -19.40
N HIS A 160 6.06 -0.21 -19.48
CA HIS A 160 6.99 -0.31 -18.35
C HIS A 160 7.72 1.01 -18.08
N GLY A 161 8.01 1.27 -16.80
CA GLY A 161 8.76 2.46 -16.41
C GLY A 161 7.97 3.76 -16.56
N ILE A 162 6.64 3.72 -16.47
CA ILE A 162 5.78 4.91 -16.43
C ILE A 162 6.31 5.88 -15.37
N ASP A 163 6.48 7.16 -15.73
CA ASP A 163 6.87 8.23 -14.84
C ASP A 163 5.83 9.37 -14.83
N GLU A 164 6.09 10.42 -14.06
CA GLU A 164 5.16 11.56 -13.91
C GLU A 164 4.97 12.40 -15.18
N ASN A 165 5.83 12.23 -16.20
CA ASN A 165 5.74 12.89 -17.51
C ASN A 165 4.94 12.07 -18.53
N SER A 166 4.65 10.80 -18.21
CA SER A 166 3.89 9.92 -19.08
C SER A 166 2.47 10.47 -19.32
N PRO A 167 1.91 10.31 -20.54
CA PRO A 167 0.59 10.82 -20.88
C PRO A 167 -0.50 10.31 -19.96
N VAL A 168 -1.48 11.16 -19.64
CA VAL A 168 -2.66 10.78 -18.88
C VAL A 168 -3.85 10.47 -19.78
N ALA A 169 -4.74 9.60 -19.31
CA ALA A 169 -5.90 9.13 -20.06
C ALA A 169 -6.90 10.27 -20.34
N PRO A 170 -7.30 10.47 -21.60
CA PRO A 170 -8.30 11.46 -21.94
C PRO A 170 -9.70 11.00 -21.51
N TYR A 171 -10.50 11.94 -21.02
CA TYR A 171 -11.92 11.70 -20.81
C TYR A 171 -12.67 11.67 -22.13
N LYS A 172 -13.50 10.65 -22.34
CA LYS A 172 -14.21 10.41 -23.62
C LYS A 172 -15.70 10.78 -23.57
N GLY A 173 -16.21 11.21 -22.42
CA GLY A 173 -17.60 11.62 -22.28
C GLY A 173 -17.83 13.07 -22.76
N SER A 174 -19.07 13.54 -22.64
CA SER A 174 -19.47 14.88 -23.10
C SER A 174 -19.24 15.99 -22.06
N ASP A 175 -19.45 15.68 -20.77
CA ASP A 175 -19.31 16.65 -19.67
C ASP A 175 -18.82 15.96 -18.39
N ALA A 176 -17.54 16.08 -18.12
CA ALA A 176 -16.94 15.52 -16.91
C ALA A 176 -17.39 16.19 -15.61
N MET A 177 -17.92 17.42 -15.70
CA MET A 177 -18.44 18.15 -14.53
C MET A 177 -19.84 17.70 -14.13
N ALA A 178 -20.56 16.99 -15.01
CA ALA A 178 -21.86 16.38 -14.73
C ALA A 178 -21.75 14.95 -14.21
N GLU A 179 -20.56 14.33 -14.23
CA GLU A 179 -20.37 12.99 -13.71
C GLU A 179 -20.63 12.94 -12.20
N THR A 180 -21.22 11.83 -11.76
CA THR A 180 -21.61 11.58 -10.36
C THR A 180 -20.90 10.38 -9.78
N GLN A 181 -21.07 10.13 -8.47
CA GLN A 181 -20.59 8.88 -7.87
C GLN A 181 -21.28 7.66 -8.46
N ASP A 182 -22.51 7.79 -8.91
CA ASP A 182 -23.27 6.66 -9.47
C ASP A 182 -22.83 6.36 -10.91
N THR A 183 -22.60 7.37 -11.75
CA THR A 183 -22.04 7.17 -13.09
C THR A 183 -20.63 6.58 -13.01
N LEU A 184 -19.79 7.08 -12.08
CA LEU A 184 -18.45 6.54 -11.84
C LEU A 184 -18.49 5.06 -11.41
N ARG A 185 -19.41 4.67 -10.51
CA ARG A 185 -19.53 3.27 -10.10
C ARG A 185 -20.03 2.36 -11.21
N ALA A 186 -20.92 2.87 -12.07
CA ALA A 186 -21.47 2.11 -13.18
C ALA A 186 -20.41 1.80 -14.26
N ASP A 187 -19.40 2.66 -14.42
CA ASP A 187 -18.34 2.50 -15.41
C ASP A 187 -16.95 2.90 -14.86
N ILE A 188 -16.56 2.26 -13.76
CA ILE A 188 -15.32 2.61 -13.06
C ILE A 188 -14.07 2.41 -13.93
N GLY A 189 -14.08 1.40 -14.80
CA GLY A 189 -12.96 1.06 -15.68
C GLY A 189 -12.62 2.16 -16.67
N ASN A 190 -13.63 2.82 -17.24
CA ASN A 190 -13.46 3.87 -18.24
C ASN A 190 -13.43 5.28 -17.64
N LEU A 191 -14.03 5.50 -16.48
CA LEU A 191 -14.19 6.84 -15.92
C LEU A 191 -13.18 7.19 -14.83
N TYR A 192 -12.71 6.23 -14.02
CA TYR A 192 -11.92 6.54 -12.83
C TYR A 192 -10.61 7.29 -13.16
N GLY A 193 -9.77 6.72 -14.02
CA GLY A 193 -8.49 7.33 -14.41
C GLY A 193 -8.67 8.71 -15.07
N PRO A 194 -9.49 8.82 -16.14
CA PRO A 194 -9.75 10.10 -16.81
C PRO A 194 -10.32 11.19 -15.89
N LEU A 195 -11.28 10.87 -15.01
CA LEU A 195 -11.84 11.86 -14.09
C LEU A 195 -10.83 12.29 -13.02
N LYS A 196 -9.96 11.38 -12.56
CA LYS A 196 -8.84 11.75 -11.68
C LYS A 196 -7.85 12.67 -12.39
N ALA A 197 -7.53 12.41 -13.66
CA ALA A 197 -6.64 13.25 -14.46
C ALA A 197 -7.25 14.68 -14.64
N LEU A 198 -8.53 14.78 -14.90
CA LEU A 198 -9.24 16.07 -14.96
C LEU A 198 -9.30 16.77 -13.60
N SER A 199 -9.42 16.02 -12.51
CA SER A 199 -9.35 16.56 -11.15
C SER A 199 -7.97 17.14 -10.83
N GLU A 200 -6.87 16.49 -11.30
CA GLU A 200 -5.50 17.04 -11.21
C GLU A 200 -5.38 18.37 -11.99
N ALA A 201 -5.92 18.42 -13.22
CA ALA A 201 -5.91 19.63 -14.03
C ALA A 201 -6.71 20.76 -13.35
N GLU A 202 -7.86 20.45 -12.78
CA GLU A 202 -8.67 21.43 -12.04
C GLU A 202 -7.93 21.92 -10.78
N ALA A 203 -7.24 21.03 -10.04
CA ALA A 203 -6.43 21.43 -8.89
C ALA A 203 -5.33 22.43 -9.29
N ARG A 204 -4.61 22.16 -10.37
CA ARG A 204 -3.61 23.11 -10.90
C ARG A 204 -4.24 24.45 -11.35
N LYS A 205 -5.40 24.40 -11.99
CA LYS A 205 -6.12 25.59 -12.41
C LYS A 205 -6.53 26.48 -11.22
N GLN A 206 -6.97 25.88 -10.11
CA GLN A 206 -7.45 26.61 -8.95
C GLN A 206 -6.31 27.10 -8.03
N PHE A 207 -5.25 26.33 -7.87
CA PHE A 207 -4.19 26.59 -6.88
C PHE A 207 -2.81 26.90 -7.49
N GLY A 208 -2.64 26.74 -8.82
CA GLY A 208 -1.41 27.06 -9.56
C GLY A 208 -0.21 26.25 -9.06
N GLU A 209 0.93 26.92 -8.97
CA GLU A 209 2.22 26.34 -8.54
C GLU A 209 2.21 25.82 -7.09
N ARG A 210 1.19 26.16 -6.31
CA ARG A 210 1.02 25.68 -4.93
C ARG A 210 0.35 24.32 -4.85
N THR A 211 0.33 23.57 -5.96
CA THR A 211 -0.33 22.28 -6.06
C THR A 211 0.68 21.14 -6.00
N THR A 212 0.42 20.16 -5.14
CA THR A 212 1.07 18.85 -5.15
C THR A 212 0.07 17.80 -5.57
N ILE A 213 0.45 16.99 -6.54
CA ILE A 213 -0.31 15.83 -6.98
C ILE A 213 0.41 14.56 -6.51
N VAL A 214 -0.29 13.72 -5.77
CA VAL A 214 0.23 12.42 -5.31
C VAL A 214 -0.55 11.34 -6.03
N ARG A 215 0.15 10.48 -6.79
CA ARG A 215 -0.43 9.35 -7.55
C ARG A 215 -0.04 8.02 -6.87
N PRO A 216 -0.80 7.55 -5.87
CA PRO A 216 -0.55 6.24 -5.29
C PRO A 216 -0.97 5.11 -6.23
N GLY A 217 -0.32 3.94 -6.05
CA GLY A 217 -0.75 2.65 -6.57
C GLY A 217 -1.67 1.93 -5.59
N TYR A 218 -1.40 0.64 -5.34
CA TYR A 218 -2.12 -0.12 -4.31
C TYR A 218 -1.71 0.36 -2.92
N ILE A 219 -2.61 1.06 -2.25
CA ILE A 219 -2.45 1.43 -0.84
C ILE A 219 -2.87 0.23 0.00
N VAL A 220 -2.03 -0.17 0.95
CA VAL A 220 -2.20 -1.39 1.76
C VAL A 220 -2.00 -1.10 3.25
N GLY A 221 -2.26 -2.09 4.10
CA GLY A 221 -2.03 -1.99 5.54
C GLY A 221 -3.32 -1.89 6.36
N PRO A 222 -3.21 -1.63 7.67
CA PRO A 222 -4.37 -1.52 8.55
C PRO A 222 -5.42 -0.54 8.00
N ARG A 223 -6.71 -0.86 8.17
CA ARG A 223 -7.88 -0.08 7.69
C ARG A 223 -8.17 -0.18 6.18
N ASP A 224 -7.47 -1.04 5.43
CA ASP A 224 -7.86 -1.33 4.05
C ASP A 224 -9.12 -2.20 4.01
N ASP A 225 -10.27 -1.56 3.78
CA ASP A 225 -11.57 -2.23 3.67
C ASP A 225 -11.75 -3.03 2.37
N THR A 226 -10.79 -2.94 1.43
CA THR A 226 -10.90 -3.65 0.15
C THR A 226 -10.40 -5.08 0.21
N ASP A 227 -9.65 -5.44 1.23
CA ASP A 227 -8.99 -6.73 1.46
C ASP A 227 -8.01 -7.19 0.36
N ARG A 228 -7.69 -6.32 -0.62
CA ARG A 228 -6.86 -6.74 -1.76
C ARG A 228 -5.49 -7.26 -1.34
N PHE A 229 -4.83 -6.58 -0.39
CA PHE A 229 -3.58 -7.08 0.15
C PHE A 229 -3.82 -8.05 1.32
N THR A 230 -4.86 -7.84 2.13
CA THR A 230 -5.24 -8.69 3.27
C THR A 230 -5.48 -10.14 2.85
N TYR A 231 -5.96 -10.37 1.63
CA TYR A 231 -6.12 -11.70 1.03
C TYR A 231 -4.85 -12.55 1.19
N TRP A 232 -3.68 -12.03 0.83
CA TRP A 232 -2.45 -12.79 0.81
C TRP A 232 -2.01 -13.28 2.19
N PRO A 233 -1.74 -12.42 3.19
CA PRO A 233 -1.31 -12.90 4.51
C PRO A 233 -2.40 -13.70 5.22
N LYS A 234 -3.69 -13.38 5.01
CA LYS A 234 -4.80 -14.18 5.56
C LYS A 234 -4.81 -15.58 4.96
N ARG A 235 -4.78 -15.69 3.62
CA ARG A 235 -4.78 -16.98 2.93
C ARG A 235 -3.55 -17.82 3.29
N ILE A 236 -2.39 -17.22 3.39
CA ILE A 236 -1.13 -17.90 3.71
C ILE A 236 -1.14 -18.40 5.16
N ALA A 237 -1.72 -17.64 6.09
CA ALA A 237 -1.86 -18.04 7.49
C ALA A 237 -2.73 -19.31 7.66
N GLU A 238 -3.65 -19.60 6.75
CA GLU A 238 -4.46 -20.81 6.76
C GLU A 238 -3.68 -22.07 6.37
N GLY A 239 -2.51 -21.91 5.72
CA GLY A 239 -1.63 -23.01 5.34
C GLY A 239 -2.13 -23.86 4.17
N GLY A 240 -1.50 -25.05 4.01
CA GLY A 240 -1.78 -25.98 2.92
C GLY A 240 -1.15 -25.56 1.60
N GLU A 241 -1.68 -26.07 0.48
CA GLU A 241 -1.25 -25.68 -0.86
C GLU A 241 -1.89 -24.35 -1.26
N ILE A 242 -1.04 -23.41 -1.70
CA ILE A 242 -1.42 -22.05 -2.03
C ILE A 242 -1.07 -21.78 -3.50
N LEU A 243 -2.04 -21.33 -4.27
CA LEU A 243 -1.83 -20.93 -5.65
C LEU A 243 -1.11 -19.58 -5.70
N VAL A 244 0.02 -19.53 -6.40
CA VAL A 244 0.74 -18.30 -6.73
C VAL A 244 0.58 -18.05 -8.22
N PRO A 245 -0.01 -16.92 -8.64
CA PRO A 245 -0.19 -16.65 -10.06
C PRO A 245 1.12 -16.27 -10.73
N GLY A 246 1.26 -16.68 -12.00
CA GLY A 246 2.47 -16.46 -12.80
C GLY A 246 3.61 -17.41 -12.40
N ASP A 247 4.83 -16.96 -12.64
CA ASP A 247 6.07 -17.67 -12.29
C ASP A 247 6.77 -17.11 -11.03
N GLY A 248 6.06 -16.27 -10.29
CA GLY A 248 6.58 -15.60 -9.10
C GLY A 248 7.44 -14.37 -9.37
N GLN A 249 7.80 -14.08 -10.61
CA GLN A 249 8.71 -12.98 -10.98
C GLN A 249 7.99 -11.70 -11.41
N ASP A 250 6.67 -11.70 -11.45
CA ASP A 250 5.90 -10.51 -11.76
C ASP A 250 6.11 -9.44 -10.69
N PRO A 251 6.44 -8.20 -11.07
CA PRO A 251 6.70 -7.13 -10.11
C PRO A 251 5.41 -6.67 -9.45
N VAL A 252 5.49 -6.40 -8.16
CA VAL A 252 4.39 -5.90 -7.31
C VAL A 252 4.78 -4.55 -6.74
N GLN A 253 3.88 -3.57 -6.84
CA GLN A 253 4.06 -2.28 -6.20
C GLN A 253 2.92 -1.98 -5.24
N ILE A 254 3.28 -1.79 -3.97
CA ILE A 254 2.36 -1.46 -2.87
C ILE A 254 2.95 -0.32 -2.04
N ILE A 255 2.08 0.46 -1.40
CA ILE A 255 2.49 1.48 -0.44
C ILE A 255 1.64 1.35 0.83
N ASP A 256 2.29 1.28 1.99
CA ASP A 256 1.56 1.31 3.26
C ASP A 256 0.87 2.66 3.45
N GLY A 257 -0.40 2.63 3.85
CA GLY A 257 -1.18 3.85 4.06
C GLY A 257 -0.57 4.82 5.08
N ARG A 258 0.25 4.31 6.00
CA ARG A 258 1.00 5.12 6.97
C ARG A 258 2.19 5.82 6.31
N ASP A 259 2.96 5.11 5.49
CA ASP A 259 4.10 5.72 4.77
C ASP A 259 3.62 6.83 3.84
N LEU A 260 2.51 6.58 3.13
CA LEU A 260 1.85 7.58 2.31
C LEU A 260 1.39 8.79 3.13
N GLY A 261 0.67 8.55 4.24
CA GLY A 261 0.13 9.61 5.09
C GLY A 261 1.21 10.46 5.74
N GLU A 262 2.24 9.82 6.30
CA GLU A 262 3.38 10.49 6.94
C GLU A 262 4.19 11.32 5.93
N TRP A 263 4.45 10.77 4.76
CA TRP A 263 5.17 11.48 3.70
C TRP A 263 4.39 12.69 3.18
N MET A 264 3.08 12.59 3.04
CA MET A 264 2.24 13.72 2.63
C MET A 264 2.30 14.88 3.62
N ILE A 265 2.35 14.60 4.92
CA ILE A 265 2.54 15.65 5.94
C ILE A 265 3.93 16.28 5.80
N ARG A 266 4.99 15.48 5.53
CA ARG A 266 6.34 16.02 5.29
C ARG A 266 6.40 16.87 4.02
N LEU A 267 5.70 16.49 2.93
CA LEU A 267 5.57 17.35 1.74
C LEU A 267 4.92 18.70 2.08
N ALA A 268 3.88 18.67 2.93
CA ALA A 268 3.21 19.87 3.40
C ALA A 268 4.15 20.77 4.24
N GLU A 269 4.89 20.19 5.17
CA GLU A 269 5.87 20.90 6.02
C GLU A 269 6.97 21.59 5.21
N ASN A 270 7.44 20.92 4.17
CA ASN A 270 8.53 21.39 3.31
C ASN A 270 8.04 22.31 2.17
N GLY A 271 6.72 22.47 2.00
CA GLY A 271 6.15 23.21 0.87
C GLY A 271 6.52 22.60 -0.50
N THR A 272 6.74 21.27 -0.54
CA THR A 272 7.17 20.57 -1.76
C THR A 272 6.01 20.45 -2.73
N THR A 273 6.14 21.05 -3.91
CA THR A 273 5.13 21.01 -4.97
C THR A 273 5.54 20.14 -6.16
N GLY A 274 4.58 19.76 -7.00
CA GLY A 274 4.82 18.92 -8.18
C GLY A 274 3.92 17.70 -8.25
N THR A 275 4.26 16.79 -9.17
CA THR A 275 3.57 15.49 -9.31
C THR A 275 4.53 14.38 -8.90
N PHE A 276 4.00 13.39 -8.17
CA PHE A 276 4.78 12.30 -7.61
C PHE A 276 4.02 10.97 -7.69
N ASN A 277 4.67 9.92 -8.19
CA ASN A 277 4.17 8.56 -8.10
C ASN A 277 4.50 7.97 -6.72
N ALA A 278 3.48 7.78 -5.90
CA ALA A 278 3.62 7.24 -4.55
C ALA A 278 3.38 5.73 -4.56
N VAL A 279 4.31 5.00 -5.12
CA VAL A 279 4.33 3.53 -5.21
C VAL A 279 5.61 2.99 -4.58
N GLY A 280 5.58 1.78 -4.06
CA GLY A 280 6.72 1.19 -3.37
C GLY A 280 6.82 -0.32 -3.58
N PRO A 281 7.86 -0.91 -3.02
CA PRO A 281 8.96 -0.29 -2.27
C PRO A 281 10.03 0.37 -3.17
N ASP A 282 11.17 0.72 -2.57
CA ASP A 282 12.36 1.26 -3.25
C ASP A 282 13.27 0.20 -3.90
N TYR A 283 12.80 -1.04 -3.89
CA TYR A 283 13.42 -2.19 -4.55
C TYR A 283 12.37 -2.97 -5.36
N THR A 284 12.80 -3.84 -6.26
CA THR A 284 11.87 -4.71 -6.99
C THR A 284 11.31 -5.78 -6.04
N LEU A 285 10.03 -5.65 -5.69
CA LEU A 285 9.28 -6.66 -4.97
C LEU A 285 8.61 -7.57 -6.00
N THR A 286 9.00 -8.84 -6.05
CA THR A 286 8.34 -9.83 -6.90
C THR A 286 7.15 -10.47 -6.19
N THR A 287 6.26 -11.14 -6.94
CA THR A 287 5.16 -11.91 -6.35
C THR A 287 5.67 -12.94 -5.36
N ASP A 288 6.75 -13.68 -5.68
CA ASP A 288 7.38 -14.61 -4.76
C ASP A 288 7.91 -13.93 -3.50
N ALA A 289 8.62 -12.81 -3.65
CA ALA A 289 9.11 -12.07 -2.49
C ALA A 289 7.97 -11.58 -1.59
N MET A 290 6.84 -11.18 -2.17
CA MET A 290 5.65 -10.77 -1.43
C MET A 290 5.03 -11.96 -0.67
N VAL A 291 4.75 -13.08 -1.33
CA VAL A 291 4.08 -14.22 -0.69
C VAL A 291 4.97 -14.88 0.35
N HIS A 292 6.28 -15.04 0.08
CA HIS A 292 7.25 -15.55 1.06
C HIS A 292 7.46 -14.57 2.22
N GLY A 293 7.44 -13.26 1.97
CA GLY A 293 7.46 -12.24 3.01
C GLY A 293 6.24 -12.30 3.92
N CYS A 294 5.05 -12.51 3.37
CA CYS A 294 3.84 -12.78 4.14
C CYS A 294 3.96 -14.07 4.95
N HIS A 295 4.47 -15.14 4.33
CA HIS A 295 4.67 -16.45 5.00
C HIS A 295 5.67 -16.36 6.16
N ALA A 296 6.74 -15.61 6.03
CA ALA A 296 7.71 -15.40 7.10
C ALA A 296 7.09 -14.75 8.37
N VAL A 297 6.03 -13.96 8.21
CA VAL A 297 5.32 -13.35 9.34
C VAL A 297 4.22 -14.24 9.88
N THR A 298 3.48 -14.94 9.00
CA THR A 298 2.34 -15.77 9.42
C THR A 298 2.77 -17.11 9.99
N GLY A 299 3.87 -17.67 9.48
CA GLY A 299 4.34 -19.02 9.83
C GLY A 299 3.37 -20.10 9.33
N GLY A 300 3.62 -21.33 9.79
CA GLY A 300 2.75 -22.47 9.50
C GLY A 300 3.16 -23.26 8.24
N PRO A 301 2.57 -24.45 8.06
CA PRO A 301 2.88 -25.33 6.93
C PRO A 301 2.16 -24.83 5.67
N ALA A 302 2.90 -24.21 4.75
CA ALA A 302 2.40 -23.79 3.46
C ALA A 302 3.33 -24.25 2.34
N THR A 303 2.74 -24.66 1.21
CA THR A 303 3.45 -24.94 -0.04
C THR A 303 2.89 -24.00 -1.13
N PHE A 304 3.75 -23.53 -2.04
CA PHE A 304 3.38 -22.58 -3.06
C PHE A 304 3.47 -23.25 -4.43
N THR A 305 2.33 -23.28 -5.15
CA THR A 305 2.22 -23.84 -6.49
C THR A 305 2.02 -22.72 -7.50
N HIS A 306 3.02 -22.52 -8.36
CA HIS A 306 2.95 -21.51 -9.42
C HIS A 306 2.07 -21.98 -10.57
N VAL A 307 1.15 -21.15 -10.99
CA VAL A 307 0.25 -21.41 -12.14
C VAL A 307 0.42 -20.30 -13.17
N PRO A 308 0.88 -20.63 -14.40
CA PRO A 308 1.15 -19.63 -15.44
C PRO A 308 -0.07 -18.79 -15.80
N PHE A 309 0.19 -17.53 -16.17
CA PHE A 309 -0.87 -16.58 -16.59
C PHE A 309 -1.73 -17.13 -17.73
N GLU A 310 -1.13 -17.76 -18.73
CA GLU A 310 -1.81 -18.32 -19.88
C GLU A 310 -2.84 -19.40 -19.49
N PHE A 311 -2.56 -20.15 -18.42
CA PHE A 311 -3.53 -21.10 -17.87
C PHE A 311 -4.62 -20.39 -17.07
N LEU A 312 -4.23 -19.44 -16.21
CA LEU A 312 -5.16 -18.68 -15.36
C LEU A 312 -6.13 -17.82 -16.17
N ALA A 313 -5.70 -17.25 -17.29
CA ALA A 313 -6.52 -16.44 -18.17
C ALA A 313 -7.74 -17.20 -18.75
N ASN A 314 -7.69 -18.54 -18.74
CA ASN A 314 -8.78 -19.40 -19.16
C ASN A 314 -9.62 -19.96 -18.01
N GLN A 315 -9.34 -19.55 -16.77
CA GLN A 315 -10.07 -19.99 -15.57
C GLN A 315 -11.06 -18.90 -15.17
N GLU A 316 -12.35 -19.17 -15.31
CA GLU A 316 -13.38 -18.22 -14.89
C GLU A 316 -13.27 -17.95 -13.37
N GLY A 317 -13.31 -16.66 -12.98
CA GLY A 317 -13.22 -16.24 -11.58
C GLY A 317 -11.82 -16.33 -10.96
N ALA A 318 -10.78 -16.53 -11.75
CA ALA A 318 -9.38 -16.48 -11.29
C ALA A 318 -8.93 -15.01 -11.12
N ASP A 319 -9.37 -14.36 -10.04
CA ASP A 319 -9.00 -12.97 -9.70
C ASP A 319 -8.01 -12.94 -8.54
N PHE A 320 -6.77 -12.56 -8.82
CA PHE A 320 -5.71 -12.46 -7.82
C PHE A 320 -5.40 -10.99 -7.55
N PRO A 321 -5.79 -10.47 -6.39
CA PRO A 321 -5.61 -9.06 -6.08
C PRO A 321 -4.12 -8.70 -5.96
N ILE A 322 -3.79 -7.45 -6.29
CA ILE A 322 -2.41 -6.89 -6.28
C ILE A 322 -1.53 -7.44 -7.40
N TRP A 323 -1.69 -8.69 -7.80
CA TRP A 323 -0.91 -9.27 -8.88
C TRP A 323 -1.34 -8.73 -10.26
N VAL A 324 -0.35 -8.36 -11.07
CA VAL A 324 -0.52 -8.01 -12.49
C VAL A 324 0.59 -8.70 -13.27
N PRO A 325 0.27 -9.52 -14.29
CA PRO A 325 1.29 -10.16 -15.09
C PRO A 325 2.12 -9.11 -15.85
N ARG A 326 3.43 -9.27 -15.86
CA ARG A 326 4.40 -8.33 -16.47
C ARG A 326 4.31 -8.20 -18.00
N ALA A 327 3.48 -9.03 -18.63
CA ALA A 327 3.21 -8.97 -20.06
C ALA A 327 1.80 -9.51 -20.38
N GLY A 328 1.29 -9.17 -21.57
CA GLY A 328 0.05 -9.75 -22.07
C GLY A 328 -1.24 -9.09 -21.60
N THR A 329 -1.17 -8.01 -20.80
CA THR A 329 -2.35 -7.26 -20.35
C THR A 329 -2.19 -5.75 -20.54
N PRO A 330 -3.30 -4.99 -20.60
CA PRO A 330 -3.26 -3.52 -20.67
C PRO A 330 -2.66 -2.86 -19.41
N PHE A 331 -2.36 -3.64 -18.35
CA PHE A 331 -1.89 -3.13 -17.06
C PHE A 331 -0.49 -3.64 -16.70
N SER A 332 0.19 -4.35 -17.60
CA SER A 332 1.47 -5.03 -17.36
C SER A 332 2.59 -4.10 -16.84
N GLY A 333 2.51 -2.81 -17.12
CA GLY A 333 3.46 -1.80 -16.64
C GLY A 333 3.21 -1.32 -15.21
N TYR A 334 2.05 -1.60 -14.61
CA TYR A 334 1.71 -1.07 -13.27
C TYR A 334 2.52 -1.66 -12.13
N GLY A 335 3.27 -2.72 -12.37
CA GLY A 335 4.26 -3.23 -11.41
C GLY A 335 5.63 -2.54 -11.49
N THR A 336 5.84 -1.62 -12.45
CA THR A 336 7.13 -0.97 -12.72
C THR A 336 7.05 0.54 -12.88
N VAL A 337 6.05 1.17 -12.27
CA VAL A 337 5.91 2.63 -12.26
C VAL A 337 7.06 3.26 -11.48
N SER A 338 7.69 4.28 -12.04
CA SER A 338 8.83 4.96 -11.41
C SER A 338 8.40 5.75 -10.16
N ASN A 339 9.05 5.49 -9.05
CA ASN A 339 8.89 6.20 -7.78
C ASN A 339 10.11 7.07 -7.42
N ALA A 340 11.07 7.17 -8.32
CA ALA A 340 12.34 7.83 -8.07
C ALA A 340 12.18 9.29 -7.61
N LYS A 341 11.22 10.02 -8.18
CA LYS A 341 10.91 11.40 -7.80
C LYS A 341 10.33 11.51 -6.40
N ALA A 342 9.45 10.58 -6.01
CA ALA A 342 8.89 10.54 -4.67
C ALA A 342 9.95 10.19 -3.61
N ILE A 343 10.84 9.23 -3.91
CA ILE A 343 11.98 8.89 -3.06
C ILE A 343 12.91 10.09 -2.89
N ALA A 344 13.26 10.78 -3.98
CA ALA A 344 14.06 12.01 -3.92
C ALA A 344 13.39 13.13 -3.09
N ALA A 345 12.04 13.13 -3.02
CA ALA A 345 11.23 14.01 -2.17
C ALA A 345 10.99 13.44 -0.76
N GLY A 346 11.75 12.43 -0.33
CA GLY A 346 11.74 11.89 1.03
C GLY A 346 10.67 10.83 1.30
N LEU A 347 10.09 10.18 0.28
CA LEU A 347 9.26 8.99 0.51
C LEU A 347 10.14 7.84 1.01
N THR A 348 9.72 7.23 2.10
CA THR A 348 10.37 6.05 2.70
C THR A 348 9.35 4.95 2.91
N PHE A 349 9.81 3.72 2.99
CA PHE A 349 8.96 2.54 3.08
C PHE A 349 9.30 1.74 4.33
N ARG A 350 8.29 1.34 5.07
CA ARG A 350 8.45 0.37 6.15
C ARG A 350 8.67 -1.03 5.59
N PRO A 351 9.36 -1.92 6.34
CA PRO A 351 9.51 -3.31 5.93
C PRO A 351 8.17 -3.99 5.68
N LEU A 352 8.08 -4.82 4.63
CA LEU A 352 6.87 -5.60 4.32
C LEU A 352 6.37 -6.39 5.55
N ALA A 353 7.30 -6.98 6.32
CA ALA A 353 6.96 -7.73 7.52
C ALA A 353 6.20 -6.89 8.57
N THR A 354 6.54 -5.60 8.71
CA THR A 354 5.83 -4.67 9.61
C THR A 354 4.41 -4.41 9.10
N THR A 355 4.25 -4.14 7.79
CA THR A 355 2.94 -3.94 7.18
C THR A 355 2.05 -5.17 7.36
N VAL A 356 2.59 -6.37 7.11
CA VAL A 356 1.86 -7.65 7.26
C VAL A 356 1.44 -7.90 8.71
N ALA A 357 2.37 -7.75 9.67
CA ALA A 357 2.10 -8.03 11.08
C ALA A 357 0.99 -7.11 11.63
N GLU A 358 1.11 -5.80 11.41
CA GLU A 358 0.16 -4.82 11.93
C GLU A 358 -1.18 -4.85 11.18
N LEU A 359 -1.18 -5.19 9.88
CA LEU A 359 -2.41 -5.46 9.14
C LEU A 359 -3.17 -6.63 9.74
N LEU A 360 -2.49 -7.76 10.02
CA LEU A 360 -3.13 -8.93 10.62
C LEU A 360 -3.61 -8.68 12.04
N GLU A 361 -2.88 -7.88 12.82
CA GLU A 361 -3.30 -7.46 14.17
C GLU A 361 -4.59 -6.64 14.08
N TRP A 362 -4.64 -5.63 13.21
CA TRP A 362 -5.85 -4.85 12.96
C TRP A 362 -7.01 -5.72 12.47
N TYR A 363 -6.76 -6.62 11.51
CA TYR A 363 -7.81 -7.48 10.93
C TYR A 363 -8.42 -8.41 11.96
N ARG A 364 -7.61 -9.00 12.86
CA ARG A 364 -8.09 -9.84 13.98
C ARG A 364 -8.92 -9.06 15.00
N GLY A 365 -8.74 -7.75 15.10
CA GLY A 365 -9.55 -6.86 15.94
C GLY A 365 -10.91 -6.49 15.35
N LEU A 366 -11.21 -6.86 14.10
CA LEU A 366 -12.51 -6.59 13.47
C LEU A 366 -13.58 -7.55 14.00
N PRO A 367 -14.88 -7.19 13.90
CA PRO A 367 -15.98 -8.11 14.20
C PRO A 367 -15.88 -9.43 13.44
N ALA A 368 -16.32 -10.54 14.03
CA ALA A 368 -16.21 -11.88 13.44
C ALA A 368 -16.90 -11.98 12.07
N GLU A 369 -18.03 -11.32 11.91
CA GLU A 369 -18.78 -11.26 10.65
C GLU A 369 -17.94 -10.60 9.55
N ARG A 370 -17.18 -9.52 9.89
CA ARG A 370 -16.30 -8.84 8.95
C ARG A 370 -15.07 -9.69 8.59
N GLN A 371 -14.54 -10.46 9.55
CA GLN A 371 -13.42 -11.37 9.31
C GLN A 371 -13.82 -12.57 8.43
N ALA A 372 -15.08 -13.00 8.49
CA ALA A 372 -15.63 -14.06 7.63
C ALA A 372 -15.91 -13.60 6.20
N GLU A 373 -16.11 -12.28 5.98
CA GLU A 373 -16.36 -11.70 4.66
C GLU A 373 -15.02 -11.52 3.91
N VAL A 374 -14.84 -12.27 2.82
CA VAL A 374 -13.69 -12.09 1.92
C VAL A 374 -14.11 -11.17 0.77
N ARG A 375 -13.48 -9.98 0.70
CA ARG A 375 -13.84 -8.93 -0.28
C ARG A 375 -12.97 -8.92 -1.51
N ALA A 376 -11.89 -9.69 -1.53
CA ALA A 376 -10.98 -9.79 -2.66
C ALA A 376 -10.34 -11.18 -2.73
N GLY A 377 -9.88 -11.53 -3.93
CA GLY A 377 -9.25 -12.81 -4.20
C GLY A 377 -10.23 -13.94 -4.46
N ILE A 378 -9.72 -15.14 -4.61
CA ILE A 378 -10.51 -16.34 -4.89
C ILE A 378 -10.88 -17.10 -3.61
N SER A 379 -12.00 -17.82 -3.63
CA SER A 379 -12.38 -18.70 -2.51
C SER A 379 -11.45 -19.93 -2.43
N ARG A 380 -11.45 -20.60 -1.28
CA ARG A 380 -10.68 -21.86 -1.07
C ARG A 380 -11.11 -22.95 -2.04
N GLU A 381 -12.40 -23.04 -2.33
CA GLU A 381 -12.97 -24.01 -3.26
C GLU A 381 -12.49 -23.73 -4.69
N LYS A 382 -12.51 -22.44 -5.09
CA LYS A 382 -12.03 -22.04 -6.42
C LYS A 382 -10.53 -22.24 -6.58
N GLU A 383 -9.74 -21.95 -5.53
CA GLU A 383 -8.32 -22.22 -5.53
C GLU A 383 -8.01 -23.71 -5.71
N ALA A 384 -8.70 -24.59 -4.95
CA ALA A 384 -8.54 -26.03 -5.06
C ALA A 384 -8.95 -26.57 -6.44
N GLU A 385 -10.03 -26.04 -7.03
CA GLU A 385 -10.46 -26.35 -8.40
C GLU A 385 -9.36 -26.04 -9.42
N ILE A 386 -8.80 -24.82 -9.36
CA ILE A 386 -7.74 -24.39 -10.29
C ILE A 386 -6.47 -25.22 -10.12
N LEU A 387 -6.05 -25.50 -8.87
CA LEU A 387 -4.88 -26.35 -8.59
C LEU A 387 -5.06 -27.76 -9.11
N ALA A 388 -6.23 -28.36 -8.93
CA ALA A 388 -6.53 -29.70 -9.47
C ALA A 388 -6.54 -29.70 -11.02
N ALA A 389 -7.13 -28.70 -11.65
CA ALA A 389 -7.12 -28.54 -13.09
C ALA A 389 -5.69 -28.34 -13.64
N TRP A 390 -4.86 -27.57 -12.94
CA TRP A 390 -3.45 -27.37 -13.28
C TRP A 390 -2.64 -28.66 -13.15
N ALA A 391 -2.84 -29.42 -12.08
CA ALA A 391 -2.18 -30.73 -11.90
C ALA A 391 -2.52 -31.68 -13.03
N ALA A 392 -3.79 -31.75 -13.45
CA ALA A 392 -4.24 -32.58 -14.57
C ALA A 392 -3.67 -32.12 -15.93
N ASN A 393 -3.42 -30.82 -16.13
CA ASN A 393 -2.84 -30.28 -17.35
C ASN A 393 -1.34 -30.59 -17.50
N ARG A 394 -0.66 -30.95 -16.41
CA ARG A 394 0.78 -31.30 -16.37
C ARG A 394 1.08 -32.79 -16.52
N GLY A 395 0.09 -33.65 -16.35
CA GLY A 395 0.18 -35.11 -16.48
C GLY A 395 -0.08 -35.54 -17.88
#